data_e5958b89121342f17e9238dcd997307d
#
_entry.id   e5958b89121342f17e9238dcd997307d
#
_cell.length_a   1.000
_cell.length_b   1.000
_cell.length_c   1.000
_cell.angle_alpha   90.00
_cell.angle_beta   90.00
_cell.angle_gamma   90.00
#
_symmetry.space_group_name_H-M   'P 1'
#
loop_
_entity.id
_entity.type
_entity.pdbx_description
1 polymer ?
#
loop_
_entity_poly.entity_id
_entity_poly.type
_entity_poly.pdbx_seq_one_letter_code
_entity_poly.pdbx_strand_id
1 'polypeptide(L)'
;LAFSMRFFLPLTRFSLPVIAISLALGSCCFAQTPVKAKSPVGQSPITPPPPPKPPALVDPAGPAISLQTSEALFDIAAALNACGYDNGLENSDPIRQHVRDQINQATQQSADARDARDRICFYIDQHRLADSAHDLAQYVSLALYLTPPPDLAPSVDEADMPPDSTQVADIVPLLQKFVQAAQLHVIWVENHPTYDAEVAQLHDPLTKMIVDTNIYLKMPASAYDGRRFLVVLEPMLSPAETNARVYGADYVVVVSPSNGQIPMQQVRHTYLHYEIEPLLYQRAGAIDRMLPFLKVVRDAPLDFIYRSDIVSLVIESMIRAVEARTMSTGITIHQIPANTERVDLERIYREHNADVQKDTAIREQSVGRSMSEGYVLSQYFYDQLVAFEHTPVSLQESIGEMVYGMPVDQELHRAREVHFVEEGSQDVLRRTPIQPRGLDLAELNLSKGDAKTATGLSETALKEHTADPARANFILARASLMTGNIDDAESAFKETVRLSSDPRMLAWSHIYLGRILDVEDKRDDAMLEYKAALTVRDGQPDTKQAAEKGLKNPFALPKREVTEDQDDPPSKNPPPANTQHPQ
;
A
#
# COMPACT_ATOMS: atom_id res chain seq x y z
N LEU A 1 36.54 51.03 8.74
CA LEU A 1 35.85 51.87 9.74
C LEU A 1 34.92 50.95 10.53
N ALA A 2 35.37 50.65 11.76
CA ALA A 2 34.65 49.83 12.73
C ALA A 2 33.60 50.67 13.46
N PHE A 3 32.45 50.10 13.75
CA PHE A 3 31.60 50.53 14.85
C PHE A 3 31.13 49.30 15.64
N SER A 4 31.70 49.22 16.84
CA SER A 4 31.31 48.31 17.92
C SER A 4 30.21 49.00 18.73
N MET A 5 29.12 48.32 19.02
CA MET A 5 28.16 48.79 20.01
C MET A 5 27.73 47.60 20.90
N ARG A 6 28.32 47.61 22.10
CA ARG A 6 27.94 46.79 23.26
C ARG A 6 26.67 47.37 23.87
N PHE A 7 25.68 46.56 24.17
CA PHE A 7 24.64 46.89 25.13
C PHE A 7 24.59 45.85 26.27
N PHE A 8 24.57 46.42 27.48
CA PHE A 8 24.59 45.76 28.78
C PHE A 8 23.22 45.21 29.16
N LEU A 9 23.23 44.06 29.86
CA LEU A 9 22.12 43.53 30.68
C LEU A 9 21.88 44.41 31.91
N PRO A 10 20.68 44.32 32.50
CA PRO A 10 20.67 43.96 33.91
C PRO A 10 19.76 42.75 34.25
N LEU A 11 20.33 41.94 35.14
CA LEU A 11 19.64 40.90 35.93
C LEU A 11 18.63 41.55 36.88
N THR A 12 17.42 41.01 36.90
CA THR A 12 16.54 41.14 38.08
C THR A 12 16.09 39.73 38.54
N ARG A 13 16.53 39.42 39.75
CA ARG A 13 16.06 38.29 40.55
C ARG A 13 14.62 38.53 40.98
N PHE A 14 13.75 37.53 40.82
CA PHE A 14 12.51 37.46 41.59
C PHE A 14 12.44 36.16 42.38
N SER A 15 12.19 36.35 43.66
CA SER A 15 12.14 35.36 44.72
C SER A 15 10.75 34.71 44.75
N LEU A 16 10.72 33.39 45.02
CA LEU A 16 9.53 32.64 45.39
C LEU A 16 9.03 33.00 46.79
N PRO A 17 7.71 32.92 47.04
CA PRO A 17 7.23 32.55 48.37
C PRO A 17 6.67 31.12 48.41
N VAL A 18 7.21 30.38 49.37
CA VAL A 18 6.66 29.13 49.88
C VAL A 18 5.41 29.43 50.67
N ILE A 19 4.30 28.78 50.35
CA ILE A 19 3.13 28.74 51.22
C ILE A 19 2.93 27.31 51.69
N ALA A 20 3.17 27.09 52.96
CA ALA A 20 2.80 25.94 53.72
C ALA A 20 1.32 26.05 54.15
N ILE A 21 0.51 25.04 53.89
CA ILE A 21 -0.83 24.92 54.44
C ILE A 21 -0.88 23.62 55.25
N SER A 22 -1.21 23.86 56.54
CA SER A 22 -1.23 22.89 57.63
C SER A 22 -2.48 22.00 57.57
N LEU A 23 -2.29 20.74 57.99
CA LEU A 23 -3.34 19.78 58.31
C LEU A 23 -4.30 20.29 59.38
N ALA A 24 -5.60 20.04 59.19
CA ALA A 24 -6.59 19.98 60.25
C ALA A 24 -7.30 18.63 60.17
N LEU A 25 -7.08 17.80 61.17
CA LEU A 25 -7.80 16.57 61.49
C LEU A 25 -9.17 16.93 62.07
N GLY A 26 -10.25 16.46 61.45
CA GLY A 26 -11.57 16.48 61.98
C GLY A 26 -12.20 15.09 61.99
N SER A 27 -12.21 14.43 63.15
CA SER A 27 -12.92 13.19 63.43
C SER A 27 -14.43 13.48 63.52
N CYS A 28 -15.23 12.84 62.67
CA CYS A 28 -16.66 12.69 62.89
C CYS A 28 -17.03 11.21 62.90
N CYS A 29 -17.39 10.70 64.07
CA CYS A 29 -18.03 9.41 64.24
C CYS A 29 -19.48 9.48 63.70
N PHE A 30 -19.83 8.60 62.75
CA PHE A 30 -21.22 8.25 62.48
C PHE A 30 -21.42 6.75 62.62
N ALA A 31 -22.49 6.43 63.37
CA ALA A 31 -22.90 5.09 63.73
C ALA A 31 -23.35 4.27 62.52
N GLN A 32 -22.86 3.03 62.47
CA GLN A 32 -23.24 2.04 61.45
C GLN A 32 -24.44 1.23 61.96
N THR A 33 -25.50 1.18 61.15
CA THR A 33 -26.56 0.17 61.25
C THR A 33 -26.16 -1.07 60.45
N PRO A 34 -26.40 -2.31 60.91
CA PRO A 34 -25.99 -3.51 60.23
C PRO A 34 -26.92 -3.84 59.04
N VAL A 35 -26.37 -3.82 57.83
CA VAL A 35 -26.98 -4.37 56.62
C VAL A 35 -26.60 -5.84 56.48
N LYS A 36 -27.61 -6.71 56.31
CA LYS A 36 -27.45 -8.15 56.07
C LYS A 36 -26.58 -8.43 54.86
N ALA A 37 -25.52 -9.25 55.05
CA ALA A 37 -24.66 -9.76 53.99
C ALA A 37 -25.43 -10.66 53.02
N LYS A 38 -25.42 -10.30 51.73
CA LYS A 38 -25.72 -11.19 50.63
C LYS A 38 -24.45 -12.01 50.29
N SER A 39 -24.62 -13.30 50.09
CA SER A 39 -23.59 -14.26 49.72
C SER A 39 -22.87 -13.83 48.43
N PRO A 40 -21.55 -14.08 48.30
CA PRO A 40 -20.80 -13.69 47.13
C PRO A 40 -21.16 -14.56 45.93
N VAL A 41 -21.64 -13.90 44.86
CA VAL A 41 -21.73 -14.46 43.51
C VAL A 41 -20.28 -14.73 43.07
N GLY A 42 -20.00 -15.96 42.59
CA GLY A 42 -18.68 -16.41 42.21
C GLY A 42 -17.99 -15.44 41.25
N GLN A 43 -16.82 -14.99 41.67
CA GLN A 43 -15.90 -14.27 40.79
C GLN A 43 -15.33 -15.27 39.77
N SER A 44 -15.67 -15.06 38.49
CA SER A 44 -14.94 -15.71 37.40
C SER A 44 -13.44 -15.38 37.56
N PRO A 45 -12.54 -16.31 37.30
CA PRO A 45 -11.12 -16.04 37.37
C PRO A 45 -10.79 -14.90 36.37
N ILE A 46 -10.24 -13.81 36.91
CA ILE A 46 -9.71 -12.70 36.09
C ILE A 46 -8.53 -13.27 35.36
N THR A 47 -8.72 -13.58 34.08
CA THR A 47 -7.60 -13.89 33.17
C THR A 47 -6.69 -12.67 33.17
N PRO A 48 -5.37 -12.80 33.46
CA PRO A 48 -4.46 -11.67 33.34
C PRO A 48 -4.52 -11.12 31.91
N PRO A 49 -4.43 -9.80 31.71
CA PRO A 49 -4.39 -9.22 30.37
C PRO A 49 -3.27 -9.88 29.59
N PRO A 50 -3.45 -10.18 28.30
CA PRO A 50 -2.38 -10.73 27.48
C PRO A 50 -1.15 -9.81 27.57
N PRO A 51 0.06 -10.35 27.56
CA PRO A 51 1.28 -9.55 27.58
C PRO A 51 1.23 -8.53 26.42
N PRO A 52 1.75 -7.31 26.62
CA PRO A 52 1.81 -6.32 25.55
C PRO A 52 2.54 -6.94 24.35
N LYS A 53 1.95 -6.82 23.15
CA LYS A 53 2.62 -7.25 21.92
C LYS A 53 3.97 -6.53 21.83
N PRO A 54 5.03 -7.22 21.43
CA PRO A 54 6.32 -6.59 21.20
C PRO A 54 6.15 -5.43 20.21
N PRO A 55 6.92 -4.33 20.36
CA PRO A 55 6.83 -3.21 19.46
C PRO A 55 7.16 -3.69 18.04
N ALA A 56 6.23 -3.47 17.12
CA ALA A 56 6.49 -3.64 15.70
C ALA A 56 7.60 -2.65 15.29
N LEU A 57 8.39 -2.97 14.26
CA LEU A 57 9.36 -2.03 13.65
C LEU A 57 8.73 -0.66 13.40
N VAL A 58 7.45 -0.66 13.11
CA VAL A 58 6.64 0.53 12.86
C VAL A 58 5.83 0.83 14.12
N ASP A 59 6.25 1.86 14.87
CA ASP A 59 5.48 2.36 16.02
C ASP A 59 4.12 2.93 15.53
N PRO A 60 2.98 2.38 15.96
CA PRO A 60 1.66 2.91 15.61
C PRO A 60 1.44 4.37 16.01
N ALA A 61 2.18 4.87 17.01
CA ALA A 61 2.14 6.25 17.46
C ALA A 61 3.23 7.14 16.81
N GLY A 62 4.05 6.55 15.93
CA GLY A 62 5.12 7.26 15.23
C GLY A 62 4.62 8.27 14.20
N PRO A 63 5.51 9.14 13.67
CA PRO A 63 5.16 10.10 12.64
C PRO A 63 4.71 9.40 11.34
N ALA A 64 3.85 10.06 10.57
CA ALA A 64 3.38 9.53 9.29
C ALA A 64 4.50 9.34 8.26
N ILE A 65 5.58 10.12 8.38
CA ILE A 65 6.77 10.05 7.52
C ILE A 65 7.99 10.01 8.43
N SER A 66 8.88 9.03 8.24
CA SER A 66 10.12 8.92 9.02
C SER A 66 11.30 8.42 8.19
N LEU A 67 12.49 8.83 8.60
CA LEU A 67 13.78 8.28 8.20
C LEU A 67 14.40 7.64 9.43
N GLN A 68 14.72 6.36 9.37
CA GLN A 68 15.19 5.57 10.51
C GLN A 68 16.18 4.48 10.11
N THR A 69 16.80 3.88 11.11
CA THR A 69 17.65 2.69 11.00
C THR A 69 17.04 1.54 11.81
N SER A 70 17.46 0.32 11.53
CA SER A 70 16.96 -0.89 12.22
C SER A 70 18.10 -1.84 12.52
N GLU A 71 18.28 -2.17 13.80
CA GLU A 71 19.30 -3.15 14.21
C GLU A 71 18.99 -4.56 13.67
N ALA A 72 17.72 -4.97 13.64
CA ALA A 72 17.34 -6.26 13.08
C ALA A 72 17.68 -6.36 11.57
N LEU A 73 17.52 -5.25 10.84
CA LEU A 73 17.92 -5.18 9.44
C LEU A 73 19.45 -5.19 9.29
N PHE A 74 20.17 -4.46 10.16
CA PHE A 74 21.62 -4.53 10.22
C PHE A 74 22.11 -5.96 10.47
N ASP A 75 21.53 -6.69 11.40
CA ASP A 75 21.92 -8.06 11.73
C ASP A 75 21.76 -9.02 10.54
N ILE A 76 20.64 -8.92 9.83
CA ILE A 76 20.40 -9.67 8.57
C ILE A 76 21.42 -9.26 7.50
N ALA A 77 21.61 -7.97 7.29
CA ALA A 77 22.56 -7.45 6.29
C ALA A 77 24.01 -7.86 6.63
N ALA A 78 24.38 -7.84 7.92
CA ALA A 78 25.67 -8.32 8.42
C ALA A 78 25.87 -9.82 8.15
N ALA A 79 24.84 -10.64 8.37
CA ALA A 79 24.88 -12.07 8.06
C ALA A 79 25.05 -12.31 6.56
N LEU A 80 24.30 -11.62 5.71
CA LEU A 80 24.44 -11.70 4.25
C LEU A 80 25.86 -11.33 3.80
N ASN A 81 26.43 -10.23 4.32
CA ASN A 81 27.79 -9.80 4.03
C ASN A 81 28.83 -10.80 4.51
N ALA A 82 28.64 -11.42 5.68
CA ALA A 82 29.53 -12.49 6.18
C ALA A 82 29.49 -13.75 5.29
N CYS A 83 28.43 -13.93 4.51
CA CYS A 83 28.22 -15.05 3.59
C CYS A 83 28.51 -14.71 2.11
N GLY A 84 29.17 -13.59 1.83
CA GLY A 84 29.62 -13.23 0.50
C GLY A 84 28.63 -12.42 -0.33
N TYR A 85 27.75 -11.63 0.30
CA TYR A 85 26.94 -10.64 -0.40
C TYR A 85 27.81 -9.45 -0.78
N ASP A 86 28.32 -9.46 -2.03
CA ASP A 86 29.26 -8.48 -2.56
C ASP A 86 28.63 -7.49 -3.55
N ASN A 87 27.33 -7.57 -3.81
CA ASN A 87 26.62 -6.70 -4.75
C ASN A 87 26.88 -5.22 -4.42
N GLY A 88 27.38 -4.46 -5.41
CA GLY A 88 27.63 -3.03 -5.31
C GLY A 88 28.65 -2.61 -4.25
N LEU A 89 29.51 -3.52 -3.79
CA LEU A 89 30.48 -3.27 -2.72
C LEU A 89 31.42 -2.11 -3.05
N GLU A 90 31.86 -1.99 -4.30
CA GLU A 90 32.77 -0.95 -4.78
C GLU A 90 32.16 0.46 -4.75
N ASN A 91 30.83 0.55 -4.75
CA ASN A 91 30.09 1.81 -4.72
C ASN A 91 29.39 2.05 -3.37
N SER A 92 29.54 1.12 -2.43
CA SER A 92 28.93 1.22 -1.10
C SER A 92 29.64 2.24 -0.22
N ASP A 93 28.95 2.72 0.80
CA ASP A 93 29.56 3.54 1.82
C ASP A 93 30.72 2.80 2.51
N PRO A 94 31.83 3.49 2.89
CA PRO A 94 32.97 2.89 3.57
C PRO A 94 32.64 2.11 4.84
N ILE A 95 31.55 2.45 5.53
CA ILE A 95 31.09 1.74 6.74
C ILE A 95 30.80 0.27 6.43
N ARG A 96 30.28 -0.08 5.24
CA ARG A 96 30.02 -1.46 4.87
C ARG A 96 31.29 -2.31 4.91
N GLN A 97 32.38 -1.81 4.33
CA GLN A 97 33.66 -2.52 4.38
C GLN A 97 34.21 -2.59 5.82
N HIS A 98 34.10 -1.49 6.57
CA HIS A 98 34.56 -1.45 7.97
C HIS A 98 33.85 -2.49 8.84
N VAL A 99 32.53 -2.58 8.77
CA VAL A 99 31.74 -3.59 9.50
C VAL A 99 32.08 -5.00 9.05
N ARG A 100 32.25 -5.25 7.75
CA ARG A 100 32.72 -6.56 7.21
C ARG A 100 34.05 -6.97 7.83
N ASP A 101 34.99 -6.04 7.96
CA ASP A 101 36.30 -6.32 8.57
C ASP A 101 36.17 -6.66 10.07
N GLN A 102 35.29 -5.96 10.81
CA GLN A 102 35.00 -6.29 12.20
C GLN A 102 34.36 -7.69 12.35
N ILE A 103 33.39 -8.05 11.50
CA ILE A 103 32.76 -9.37 11.48
C ILE A 103 33.81 -10.47 11.16
N ASN A 104 34.66 -10.22 10.15
CA ASN A 104 35.73 -11.14 9.80
C ASN A 104 36.70 -11.34 10.97
N GLN A 105 37.06 -10.27 11.66
CA GLN A 105 37.90 -10.35 12.85
C GLN A 105 37.24 -11.17 13.96
N ALA A 106 35.97 -10.93 14.28
CA ALA A 106 35.21 -11.68 15.28
C ALA A 106 35.15 -13.18 14.95
N THR A 107 34.91 -13.54 13.67
CA THR A 107 34.87 -14.94 13.23
C THR A 107 36.25 -15.61 13.21
N GLN A 108 37.34 -14.86 13.02
CA GLN A 108 38.69 -15.38 13.11
C GLN A 108 39.09 -15.65 14.57
N GLN A 109 38.67 -14.81 15.50
CA GLN A 109 39.02 -14.90 16.92
C GLN A 109 38.19 -15.92 17.70
N SER A 110 36.95 -16.19 17.28
CA SER A 110 36.03 -17.10 17.97
C SER A 110 35.68 -18.32 17.11
N ALA A 111 35.87 -19.53 17.67
CA ALA A 111 35.44 -20.77 17.02
C ALA A 111 33.91 -20.85 16.94
N ASP A 112 33.20 -20.37 17.97
CA ASP A 112 31.74 -20.35 18.04
C ASP A 112 31.16 -19.39 16.99
N ALA A 113 31.79 -18.21 16.80
CA ALA A 113 31.37 -17.25 15.77
C ALA A 113 31.57 -17.82 14.35
N ARG A 114 32.64 -18.56 14.15
CA ARG A 114 32.91 -19.25 12.87
C ARG A 114 31.88 -20.34 12.59
N ASP A 115 31.58 -21.21 13.56
CA ASP A 115 30.56 -22.26 13.41
C ASP A 115 29.17 -21.64 13.14
N ALA A 116 28.80 -20.59 13.89
CA ALA A 116 27.53 -19.91 13.69
C ALA A 116 27.43 -19.27 12.29
N ARG A 117 28.52 -18.60 11.82
CA ARG A 117 28.59 -18.07 10.44
C ARG A 117 28.44 -19.18 9.40
N ASP A 118 29.18 -20.27 9.54
CA ASP A 118 29.17 -21.35 8.55
C ASP A 118 27.78 -21.99 8.43
N ARG A 119 27.04 -22.09 9.54
CA ARG A 119 25.66 -22.59 9.55
C ARG A 119 24.67 -21.64 8.88
N ILE A 120 24.74 -20.34 9.20
CA ILE A 120 23.84 -19.38 8.58
C ILE A 120 24.13 -19.21 7.10
N CYS A 121 25.40 -19.24 6.69
CA CYS A 121 25.77 -19.19 5.28
C CYS A 121 25.31 -20.43 4.52
N PHE A 122 25.40 -21.62 5.12
CA PHE A 122 24.82 -22.83 4.53
C PHE A 122 23.31 -22.72 4.32
N TYR A 123 22.59 -22.15 5.29
CA TYR A 123 21.15 -21.91 5.17
C TYR A 123 20.85 -20.95 4.02
N ILE A 124 21.54 -19.80 3.96
CA ILE A 124 21.37 -18.79 2.89
C ILE A 124 21.62 -19.40 1.52
N ASP A 125 22.67 -20.21 1.36
CA ASP A 125 22.97 -20.90 0.08
C ASP A 125 21.87 -21.88 -0.34
N GLN A 126 21.22 -22.55 0.60
CA GLN A 126 20.12 -23.48 0.30
C GLN A 126 18.83 -22.77 -0.12
N HIS A 127 18.65 -21.51 0.30
CA HIS A 127 17.44 -20.72 0.02
C HIS A 127 17.68 -19.64 -1.04
N ARG A 128 18.81 -19.69 -1.73
CA ARG A 128 19.18 -18.72 -2.76
C ARG A 128 18.22 -18.77 -3.96
N LEU A 129 17.71 -17.61 -4.35
CA LEU A 129 16.88 -17.47 -5.54
C LEU A 129 17.75 -17.09 -6.74
N ALA A 130 17.28 -17.44 -7.96
CA ALA A 130 17.98 -17.12 -9.20
C ALA A 130 18.03 -15.61 -9.49
N ASP A 131 17.00 -14.88 -9.10
CA ASP A 131 16.94 -13.43 -9.20
C ASP A 131 17.50 -12.79 -7.93
N SER A 132 18.58 -12.01 -8.04
CA SER A 132 19.28 -11.43 -6.89
C SER A 132 18.43 -10.43 -6.11
N ALA A 133 17.56 -9.68 -6.79
CA ALA A 133 16.69 -8.71 -6.13
C ALA A 133 15.58 -9.40 -5.32
N HIS A 134 15.03 -10.52 -5.83
CA HIS A 134 14.10 -11.35 -5.08
C HIS A 134 14.79 -12.08 -3.93
N ASP A 135 16.01 -12.54 -4.14
CA ASP A 135 16.82 -13.21 -3.11
C ASP A 135 17.06 -12.29 -1.92
N LEU A 136 17.53 -11.06 -2.15
CA LEU A 136 17.71 -10.07 -1.10
C LEU A 136 16.38 -9.69 -0.43
N ALA A 137 15.35 -9.51 -1.24
CA ALA A 137 14.05 -9.01 -0.79
C ALA A 137 13.39 -9.88 0.28
N GLN A 138 13.52 -11.22 0.22
CA GLN A 138 12.98 -12.12 1.24
C GLN A 138 13.58 -11.88 2.62
N TYR A 139 14.90 -11.65 2.70
CA TYR A 139 15.61 -11.37 3.94
C TYR A 139 15.31 -9.96 4.48
N VAL A 140 15.24 -8.96 3.61
CA VAL A 140 14.84 -7.60 3.99
C VAL A 140 13.39 -7.61 4.50
N SER A 141 12.48 -8.31 3.83
CA SER A 141 11.09 -8.46 4.28
C SER A 141 11.02 -9.11 5.66
N LEU A 142 11.80 -10.17 5.91
CA LEU A 142 11.86 -10.81 7.21
C LEU A 142 12.37 -9.84 8.27
N ALA A 143 13.50 -9.15 8.03
CA ALA A 143 14.11 -8.23 8.99
C ALA A 143 13.18 -7.12 9.45
N LEU A 144 12.33 -6.60 8.55
CA LEU A 144 11.36 -5.56 8.86
C LEU A 144 10.23 -6.03 9.81
N TYR A 145 10.08 -7.34 10.00
CA TYR A 145 9.11 -7.95 10.91
C TYR A 145 9.76 -8.58 12.16
N LEU A 146 11.07 -8.43 12.34
CA LEU A 146 11.75 -8.89 13.56
C LEU A 146 11.78 -7.79 14.61
N THR A 147 11.65 -8.20 15.87
CA THR A 147 11.96 -7.34 17.02
C THR A 147 13.47 -7.10 17.10
N PRO A 148 13.92 -6.02 17.77
CA PRO A 148 15.35 -5.81 18.00
C PRO A 148 16.00 -6.98 18.75
N PRO A 149 17.33 -7.18 18.62
CA PRO A 149 18.04 -8.14 19.44
C PRO A 149 17.91 -7.80 20.95
N PRO A 150 18.06 -8.79 21.85
CA PRO A 150 18.52 -10.15 21.57
C PRO A 150 17.44 -11.10 21.05
N ASP A 151 16.17 -10.71 21.12
CA ASP A 151 15.07 -11.63 20.87
C ASP A 151 14.92 -11.96 19.39
N LEU A 152 15.07 -10.97 18.47
CA LEU A 152 14.90 -11.14 17.03
C LEU A 152 13.69 -12.02 16.69
N ALA A 153 12.60 -11.84 17.44
CA ALA A 153 11.38 -12.62 17.28
C ALA A 153 10.46 -11.98 16.24
N PRO A 154 9.65 -12.76 15.54
CA PRO A 154 8.61 -12.17 14.67
C PRO A 154 7.70 -11.24 15.48
N SER A 155 7.49 -10.03 14.99
CA SER A 155 6.65 -8.99 15.63
C SER A 155 5.16 -9.17 15.37
N VAL A 156 4.81 -10.07 14.44
CA VAL A 156 3.43 -10.45 14.06
C VAL A 156 3.34 -11.96 13.90
N ASP A 157 2.12 -12.48 13.86
CA ASP A 157 1.93 -13.91 13.60
C ASP A 157 2.41 -14.26 12.17
N GLU A 158 2.95 -15.48 11.98
CA GLU A 158 3.47 -15.94 10.68
C GLU A 158 2.46 -15.76 9.54
N ALA A 159 1.18 -15.94 9.85
CA ALA A 159 0.10 -15.74 8.90
C ALA A 159 -0.08 -14.28 8.44
N ASP A 160 0.47 -13.30 9.18
CA ASP A 160 0.42 -11.87 8.87
C ASP A 160 1.74 -11.36 8.27
N MET A 161 2.75 -12.23 8.20
CA MET A 161 4.02 -11.91 7.56
C MET A 161 3.90 -11.94 6.02
N PRO A 162 4.73 -11.18 5.30
CA PRO A 162 4.83 -11.28 3.85
C PRO A 162 5.19 -12.70 3.41
N PRO A 163 4.59 -13.24 2.33
CA PRO A 163 4.86 -14.61 1.87
C PRO A 163 6.33 -14.89 1.53
N ASP A 164 7.08 -13.89 1.08
CA ASP A 164 8.51 -14.02 0.81
C ASP A 164 9.33 -14.10 2.10
N SER A 165 8.95 -13.40 3.15
CA SER A 165 9.64 -13.48 4.45
C SER A 165 9.43 -14.84 5.13
N THR A 166 8.27 -15.46 4.96
CA THR A 166 7.99 -16.79 5.56
C THR A 166 8.83 -17.90 4.92
N GLN A 167 9.29 -17.72 3.67
CA GLN A 167 10.17 -18.69 3.01
C GLN A 167 11.53 -18.84 3.71
N VAL A 168 11.97 -17.80 4.41
CA VAL A 168 13.26 -17.76 5.09
C VAL A 168 13.14 -17.56 6.61
N ALA A 169 11.95 -17.70 7.19
CA ALA A 169 11.72 -17.48 8.61
C ALA A 169 12.54 -18.40 9.51
N ASP A 170 12.86 -19.62 9.07
CA ASP A 170 13.69 -20.58 9.81
C ASP A 170 15.16 -20.13 9.98
N ILE A 171 15.58 -19.03 9.33
CA ILE A 171 16.91 -18.44 9.57
C ILE A 171 17.03 -17.82 10.98
N VAL A 172 15.92 -17.41 11.58
CA VAL A 172 15.89 -16.63 12.83
C VAL A 172 16.70 -17.28 13.96
N PRO A 173 16.56 -18.58 14.28
CA PRO A 173 17.39 -19.22 15.31
C PRO A 173 18.88 -19.25 14.97
N LEU A 174 19.24 -19.28 13.68
CA LEU A 174 20.64 -19.24 13.24
C LEU A 174 21.17 -17.81 13.34
N LEU A 175 20.36 -16.82 12.99
CA LEU A 175 20.68 -15.40 13.12
C LEU A 175 20.93 -15.03 14.59
N GLN A 176 20.05 -15.41 15.51
CA GLN A 176 20.23 -15.19 16.96
C GLN A 176 21.56 -15.72 17.46
N LYS A 177 21.94 -16.94 17.02
CA LYS A 177 23.24 -17.54 17.38
C LYS A 177 24.41 -16.78 16.79
N PHE A 178 24.30 -16.35 15.55
CA PHE A 178 25.35 -15.59 14.88
C PHE A 178 25.52 -14.20 15.50
N VAL A 179 24.43 -13.48 15.76
CA VAL A 179 24.42 -12.18 16.46
C VAL A 179 25.12 -12.29 17.81
N GLN A 180 24.80 -13.32 18.60
CA GLN A 180 25.42 -13.54 19.90
C GLN A 180 26.90 -13.92 19.79
N ALA A 181 27.25 -14.88 18.93
CA ALA A 181 28.60 -15.42 18.83
C ALA A 181 29.60 -14.43 18.21
N ALA A 182 29.18 -13.68 17.19
CA ALA A 182 29.97 -12.63 16.52
C ALA A 182 29.86 -11.26 17.20
N GLN A 183 29.07 -11.15 18.30
CA GLN A 183 28.84 -9.90 19.04
C GLN A 183 28.34 -8.75 18.15
N LEU A 184 27.40 -9.02 17.21
CA LEU A 184 26.94 -8.03 16.25
C LEU A 184 26.32 -6.80 16.94
N HIS A 185 25.65 -6.96 18.08
CA HIS A 185 25.15 -5.82 18.85
C HIS A 185 26.25 -4.84 19.26
N VAL A 186 27.46 -5.35 19.64
CA VAL A 186 28.59 -4.47 19.97
C VAL A 186 29.07 -3.74 18.71
N ILE A 187 29.17 -4.45 17.59
CA ILE A 187 29.54 -3.84 16.29
C ILE A 187 28.51 -2.79 15.88
N TRP A 188 27.21 -3.06 16.05
CA TRP A 188 26.16 -2.10 15.81
C TRP A 188 26.31 -0.83 16.64
N VAL A 189 26.47 -0.97 17.95
CA VAL A 189 26.62 0.18 18.87
C VAL A 189 27.87 1.01 18.55
N GLU A 190 28.99 0.37 18.20
CA GLU A 190 30.21 1.06 17.80
C GLU A 190 30.06 1.88 16.51
N ASN A 191 29.26 1.39 15.56
CA ASN A 191 29.05 2.03 14.26
C ASN A 191 27.81 2.93 14.22
N HIS A 192 26.91 2.85 15.20
CA HIS A 192 25.65 3.62 15.23
C HIS A 192 25.83 5.14 15.05
N PRO A 193 26.88 5.79 15.61
CA PRO A 193 27.13 7.21 15.35
C PRO A 193 27.36 7.55 13.87
N THR A 194 27.87 6.61 13.06
CA THR A 194 28.00 6.80 11.60
C THR A 194 26.64 6.70 10.93
N TYR A 195 25.79 5.74 11.34
CA TYR A 195 24.41 5.65 10.87
C TYR A 195 23.61 6.93 11.18
N ASP A 196 23.77 7.48 12.39
CA ASP A 196 23.12 8.73 12.79
C ASP A 196 23.59 9.92 11.93
N ALA A 197 24.89 9.96 11.58
CA ALA A 197 25.42 11.00 10.72
C ALA A 197 24.86 10.91 9.28
N GLU A 198 24.72 9.70 8.74
CA GLU A 198 24.09 9.46 7.43
C GLU A 198 22.59 9.85 7.44
N VAL A 199 21.85 9.47 8.48
CA VAL A 199 20.45 9.90 8.68
C VAL A 199 20.35 11.42 8.72
N ALA A 200 21.21 12.09 9.48
CA ALA A 200 21.23 13.54 9.56
C ALA A 200 21.54 14.21 8.21
N GLN A 201 22.46 13.63 7.43
CA GLN A 201 22.81 14.14 6.09
C GLN A 201 21.66 13.99 5.10
N LEU A 202 20.87 12.91 5.18
CA LEU A 202 19.79 12.60 4.25
C LEU A 202 18.46 13.28 4.64
N HIS A 203 18.34 13.76 5.86
CA HIS A 203 17.10 14.38 6.37
C HIS A 203 16.63 15.54 5.49
N ASP A 204 17.50 16.51 5.19
CA ASP A 204 17.12 17.70 4.42
C ASP A 204 16.79 17.39 2.95
N PRO A 205 17.59 16.58 2.21
CA PRO A 205 17.23 16.12 0.87
C PRO A 205 15.88 15.39 0.81
N LEU A 206 15.62 14.50 1.76
CA LEU A 206 14.35 13.77 1.84
C LEU A 206 13.18 14.71 2.13
N THR A 207 13.32 15.59 3.11
CA THR A 207 12.32 16.62 3.45
C THR A 207 12.01 17.50 2.23
N LYS A 208 13.05 17.94 1.52
CA LYS A 208 12.88 18.74 0.29
C LYS A 208 12.10 17.96 -0.77
N MET A 209 12.42 16.70 -1.02
CA MET A 209 11.72 15.85 -1.99
C MET A 209 10.24 15.73 -1.64
N ILE A 210 9.91 15.47 -0.37
CA ILE A 210 8.54 15.39 0.13
C ILE A 210 7.79 16.71 -0.08
N VAL A 211 8.37 17.81 0.37
CA VAL A 211 7.77 19.14 0.26
C VAL A 211 7.54 19.53 -1.20
N ASP A 212 8.55 19.38 -2.05
CA ASP A 212 8.44 19.69 -3.49
C ASP A 212 7.35 18.85 -4.17
N THR A 213 7.24 17.57 -3.81
CA THR A 213 6.21 16.67 -4.33
C THR A 213 4.81 17.13 -3.92
N ASN A 214 4.62 17.45 -2.63
CA ASN A 214 3.31 17.87 -2.13
C ASN A 214 2.92 19.29 -2.61
N ILE A 215 3.89 20.18 -2.82
CA ILE A 215 3.64 21.47 -3.49
C ILE A 215 3.11 21.24 -4.90
N TYR A 216 3.71 20.32 -5.67
CA TYR A 216 3.23 19.99 -7.00
C TYR A 216 1.81 19.39 -6.97
N LEU A 217 1.57 18.43 -6.08
CA LEU A 217 0.26 17.79 -5.92
C LEU A 217 -0.78 18.72 -5.27
N LYS A 218 -0.36 19.88 -4.74
CA LYS A 218 -1.19 20.83 -3.98
C LYS A 218 -1.90 20.16 -2.80
N MET A 219 -1.18 19.23 -2.15
CA MET A 219 -1.67 18.43 -1.02
C MET A 219 -0.84 18.71 0.24
N PRO A 220 -1.41 18.57 1.45
CA PRO A 220 -0.64 18.73 2.68
C PRO A 220 0.36 17.56 2.85
N ALA A 221 1.58 17.85 3.30
CA ALA A 221 2.64 16.85 3.49
C ALA A 221 2.42 15.90 4.68
N SER A 222 1.38 16.07 5.47
CA SER A 222 1.14 15.26 6.67
C SER A 222 -0.33 15.19 7.05
N ALA A 223 -1.15 14.56 6.21
CA ALA A 223 -2.45 14.11 6.65
C ALA A 223 -2.30 12.66 7.13
N TYR A 224 -2.07 12.43 8.43
CA TYR A 224 -2.11 11.09 8.99
C TYR A 224 -3.53 10.54 8.87
N ASP A 225 -3.69 9.57 8.01
CA ASP A 225 -4.94 8.86 7.75
C ASP A 225 -4.83 7.34 8.08
N GLY A 226 -3.91 6.99 8.98
CA GLY A 226 -3.62 5.62 9.36
C GLY A 226 -2.59 4.93 8.47
N ARG A 227 -1.96 5.66 7.54
CA ARG A 227 -0.89 5.15 6.67
C ARG A 227 0.43 5.84 6.99
N ARG A 228 1.53 5.17 6.71
CA ARG A 228 2.88 5.70 6.96
C ARG A 228 3.79 5.49 5.77
N PHE A 229 4.74 6.40 5.62
CA PHE A 229 5.84 6.30 4.68
C PHE A 229 7.16 6.27 5.44
N LEU A 230 7.86 5.16 5.36
CA LEU A 230 9.06 4.88 6.13
C LEU A 230 10.24 4.70 5.20
N VAL A 231 11.28 5.50 5.39
CA VAL A 231 12.57 5.29 4.75
C VAL A 231 13.50 4.67 5.77
N VAL A 232 14.00 3.47 5.49
CA VAL A 232 14.93 2.73 6.35
C VAL A 232 16.29 2.73 5.69
N LEU A 233 17.28 3.27 6.39
CA LEU A 233 18.66 3.35 5.91
C LEU A 233 19.44 2.12 6.36
N GLU A 234 20.06 1.40 5.38
CA GLU A 234 20.91 0.26 5.66
C GLU A 234 22.15 0.23 4.76
N PRO A 235 23.26 0.85 5.18
CA PRO A 235 24.50 0.92 4.40
C PRO A 235 25.15 -0.42 4.08
N MET A 236 24.81 -1.49 4.80
CA MET A 236 25.33 -2.84 4.57
C MET A 236 24.74 -3.51 3.34
N LEU A 237 23.71 -2.93 2.72
CA LEU A 237 23.11 -3.40 1.47
C LEU A 237 23.73 -2.72 0.24
N SER A 238 23.37 -3.19 -0.96
CA SER A 238 23.82 -2.59 -2.21
C SER A 238 23.16 -1.24 -2.47
N PRO A 239 23.91 -0.18 -2.79
CA PRO A 239 23.31 1.11 -3.15
C PRO A 239 22.61 1.08 -4.51
N ALA A 240 22.83 0.06 -5.34
CA ALA A 240 22.14 -0.12 -6.61
C ALA A 240 20.76 -0.77 -6.46
N GLU A 241 20.45 -1.32 -5.29
CA GLU A 241 19.22 -2.07 -5.04
C GLU A 241 18.38 -1.33 -3.99
N THR A 242 17.25 -0.79 -4.42
CA THR A 242 16.23 -0.23 -3.52
C THR A 242 15.17 -1.29 -3.27
N ASN A 243 14.84 -1.53 -2.01
CA ASN A 243 13.76 -2.43 -1.65
C ASN A 243 12.56 -1.61 -1.16
N ALA A 244 11.54 -1.46 -2.00
CA ALA A 244 10.32 -0.76 -1.66
C ALA A 244 9.17 -1.75 -1.54
N ARG A 245 8.40 -1.65 -0.45
CA ARG A 245 7.32 -2.59 -0.11
C ARG A 245 6.12 -1.87 0.49
N VAL A 246 4.94 -2.42 0.22
CA VAL A 246 3.72 -2.06 0.93
C VAL A 246 3.37 -3.17 1.91
N TYR A 247 3.30 -2.82 3.20
CA TYR A 247 2.91 -3.72 4.29
C TYR A 247 1.62 -3.19 4.94
N GLY A 248 0.49 -3.74 4.52
CA GLY A 248 -0.81 -3.23 4.96
C GLY A 248 -1.01 -1.77 4.53
N ALA A 249 -1.00 -0.86 5.50
CA ALA A 249 -1.13 0.58 5.26
C ALA A 249 0.23 1.32 5.18
N ASP A 250 1.35 0.63 5.39
CA ASP A 250 2.67 1.24 5.47
C ASP A 250 3.47 1.03 4.19
N TYR A 251 4.04 2.11 3.68
CA TYR A 251 4.97 2.12 2.56
C TYR A 251 6.38 2.20 3.11
N VAL A 252 7.18 1.16 2.91
CA VAL A 252 8.54 1.06 3.45
C VAL A 252 9.54 1.02 2.31
N VAL A 253 10.53 1.90 2.35
CA VAL A 253 11.62 1.95 1.38
C VAL A 253 12.92 1.73 2.12
N VAL A 254 13.59 0.63 1.83
CA VAL A 254 14.95 0.35 2.33
C VAL A 254 15.96 0.81 1.29
N VAL A 255 16.86 1.68 1.70
CA VAL A 255 17.89 2.29 0.84
C VAL A 255 19.27 2.16 1.47
N SER A 256 20.28 2.04 0.61
CA SER A 256 21.69 2.09 0.98
C SER A 256 22.35 3.32 0.36
N PRO A 257 23.13 4.12 1.10
CA PRO A 257 23.79 5.29 0.56
C PRO A 257 25.00 4.90 -0.29
N SER A 258 25.30 5.75 -1.27
CA SER A 258 26.55 5.77 -2.01
C SER A 258 27.11 7.20 -1.99
N ASN A 259 28.29 7.41 -1.42
CA ASN A 259 28.87 8.74 -1.27
C ASN A 259 27.92 9.77 -0.61
N GLY A 260 27.19 9.34 0.44
CA GLY A 260 26.22 10.20 1.16
C GLY A 260 24.98 10.56 0.34
N GLN A 261 24.67 9.83 -0.73
CA GLN A 261 23.47 10.00 -1.54
C GLN A 261 22.70 8.69 -1.66
N ILE A 262 21.37 8.80 -1.72
CA ILE A 262 20.47 7.66 -1.95
C ILE A 262 19.76 7.82 -3.30
N PRO A 263 19.18 6.75 -3.86
CA PRO A 263 18.42 6.80 -5.11
C PRO A 263 17.10 7.56 -4.92
N MET A 264 17.17 8.88 -4.76
CA MET A 264 16.05 9.75 -4.39
C MET A 264 14.86 9.65 -5.35
N GLN A 265 15.09 9.33 -6.63
CA GLN A 265 14.00 9.14 -7.60
C GLN A 265 13.15 7.91 -7.25
N GLN A 266 13.78 6.80 -6.82
CA GLN A 266 13.07 5.59 -6.42
C GLN A 266 12.32 5.79 -5.10
N VAL A 267 12.92 6.53 -4.16
CA VAL A 267 12.24 6.92 -2.92
C VAL A 267 11.01 7.79 -3.23
N ARG A 268 11.16 8.76 -4.15
CA ARG A 268 10.07 9.61 -4.60
C ARG A 268 8.97 8.84 -5.33
N HIS A 269 9.33 7.87 -6.16
CA HIS A 269 8.39 6.99 -6.85
C HIS A 269 7.48 6.29 -5.82
N THR A 270 8.07 5.68 -4.79
CA THR A 270 7.32 5.04 -3.71
C THR A 270 6.49 6.04 -2.91
N TYR A 271 7.00 7.27 -2.71
CA TYR A 271 6.23 8.33 -2.06
C TYR A 271 5.01 8.77 -2.90
N LEU A 272 5.14 8.79 -4.22
CA LEU A 272 3.99 9.05 -5.11
C LEU A 272 2.92 7.96 -5.02
N HIS A 273 3.31 6.69 -4.84
CA HIS A 273 2.35 5.62 -4.52
C HIS A 273 1.63 5.90 -3.21
N TYR A 274 2.36 6.25 -2.15
CA TYR A 274 1.78 6.60 -0.85
C TYR A 274 0.72 7.71 -0.97
N GLU A 275 0.95 8.73 -1.81
CA GLU A 275 0.03 9.86 -1.98
C GLU A 275 -1.12 9.58 -2.97
N ILE A 276 -0.86 8.92 -4.09
CA ILE A 276 -1.79 8.80 -5.23
C ILE A 276 -2.67 7.56 -5.15
N GLU A 277 -2.14 6.44 -4.70
CA GLU A 277 -2.89 5.18 -4.68
C GLU A 277 -4.23 5.26 -3.97
N PRO A 278 -4.32 5.80 -2.75
CA PRO A 278 -5.59 5.86 -2.05
C PRO A 278 -6.64 6.67 -2.79
N LEU A 279 -6.19 7.72 -3.50
CA LEU A 279 -7.08 8.57 -4.27
C LEU A 279 -7.71 7.82 -5.45
N LEU A 280 -6.97 6.91 -6.08
CA LEU A 280 -7.44 6.10 -7.19
C LEU A 280 -8.21 4.87 -6.71
N TYR A 281 -7.81 4.21 -5.63
CA TYR A 281 -8.56 3.10 -5.04
C TYR A 281 -9.97 3.52 -4.61
N GLN A 282 -10.16 4.72 -4.06
CA GLN A 282 -11.48 5.27 -3.77
C GLN A 282 -12.37 5.40 -5.02
N ARG A 283 -11.81 5.32 -6.21
CA ARG A 283 -12.48 5.46 -7.51
C ARG A 283 -12.42 4.19 -8.36
N ALA A 284 -12.07 3.06 -7.76
CA ALA A 284 -11.92 1.77 -8.47
C ALA A 284 -13.14 1.45 -9.35
N GLY A 285 -14.37 1.64 -8.84
CA GLY A 285 -15.58 1.39 -9.62
C GLY A 285 -15.73 2.27 -10.87
N ALA A 286 -15.13 3.47 -10.91
CA ALA A 286 -15.08 4.30 -12.11
C ALA A 286 -13.97 3.86 -13.08
N ILE A 287 -12.90 3.30 -12.54
CA ILE A 287 -11.77 2.76 -13.29
C ILE A 287 -12.14 1.46 -14.01
N ASP A 288 -13.10 0.68 -13.53
CA ASP A 288 -13.56 -0.58 -14.17
C ASP A 288 -13.93 -0.42 -15.65
N ARG A 289 -14.41 0.75 -16.08
CA ARG A 289 -14.67 1.03 -17.50
C ARG A 289 -13.42 0.99 -18.38
N MET A 290 -12.22 1.06 -17.76
CA MET A 290 -10.91 0.99 -18.40
C MET A 290 -10.39 -0.44 -18.55
N LEU A 291 -11.08 -1.47 -18.04
CA LEU A 291 -10.71 -2.89 -18.17
C LEU A 291 -10.27 -3.31 -19.59
N PRO A 292 -10.82 -2.77 -20.70
CA PRO A 292 -10.34 -3.13 -22.04
C PRO A 292 -8.85 -2.87 -22.28
N PHE A 293 -8.20 -1.95 -21.55
CA PHE A 293 -6.76 -1.69 -21.68
C PHE A 293 -5.91 -2.89 -21.28
N LEU A 294 -6.34 -3.74 -20.34
CA LEU A 294 -5.63 -4.95 -19.95
C LEU A 294 -5.42 -5.92 -21.14
N LYS A 295 -6.33 -5.91 -22.12
CA LYS A 295 -6.16 -6.71 -23.34
C LYS A 295 -5.06 -6.16 -24.24
N VAL A 296 -4.86 -4.83 -24.24
CA VAL A 296 -3.81 -4.17 -25.02
C VAL A 296 -2.44 -4.44 -24.43
N VAL A 297 -2.31 -4.32 -23.09
CA VAL A 297 -1.03 -4.48 -22.38
C VAL A 297 -0.69 -5.93 -22.04
N ARG A 298 -1.48 -6.90 -22.50
CA ARG A 298 -1.27 -8.32 -22.17
C ARG A 298 0.14 -8.80 -22.51
N ASP A 299 0.66 -8.36 -23.64
CA ASP A 299 1.95 -8.76 -24.19
C ASP A 299 3.06 -7.70 -23.94
N ALA A 300 2.77 -6.65 -23.16
CA ALA A 300 3.73 -5.64 -22.75
C ALA A 300 4.71 -6.21 -21.70
N PRO A 301 5.97 -5.70 -21.63
CA PRO A 301 6.97 -6.14 -20.67
C PRO A 301 6.73 -5.56 -19.27
N LEU A 302 5.52 -5.76 -18.76
CA LEU A 302 5.07 -5.31 -17.45
C LEU A 302 5.01 -6.45 -16.45
N ASP A 303 5.18 -6.15 -15.18
CA ASP A 303 4.88 -7.08 -14.11
C ASP A 303 3.43 -7.55 -14.17
N PHE A 304 3.18 -8.77 -13.68
CA PHE A 304 1.87 -9.42 -13.77
C PHE A 304 0.74 -8.55 -13.19
N ILE A 305 1.01 -7.82 -12.11
CA ILE A 305 0.03 -6.95 -11.45
C ILE A 305 -0.56 -5.92 -12.42
N TYR A 306 0.27 -5.26 -13.22
CA TYR A 306 -0.17 -4.23 -14.17
C TYR A 306 -0.86 -4.78 -15.41
N ARG A 307 -0.67 -6.07 -15.72
CA ARG A 307 -1.36 -6.77 -16.81
C ARG A 307 -2.67 -7.41 -16.37
N SER A 308 -2.89 -7.56 -15.05
CA SER A 308 -4.05 -8.25 -14.48
C SER A 308 -5.00 -7.36 -13.69
N ASP A 309 -4.51 -6.20 -13.19
CA ASP A 309 -5.31 -5.25 -12.43
C ASP A 309 -5.30 -3.86 -13.06
N ILE A 310 -6.48 -3.41 -13.48
CA ILE A 310 -6.66 -2.13 -14.15
C ILE A 310 -6.38 -0.94 -13.23
N VAL A 311 -6.67 -1.08 -11.92
CA VAL A 311 -6.44 0.01 -10.96
C VAL A 311 -4.95 0.23 -10.81
N SER A 312 -4.17 -0.84 -10.68
CA SER A 312 -2.71 -0.77 -10.62
C SER A 312 -2.09 -0.17 -11.89
N LEU A 313 -2.59 -0.54 -13.08
CA LEU A 313 -2.14 0.05 -14.35
C LEU A 313 -2.41 1.56 -14.42
N VAL A 314 -3.58 1.99 -13.96
CA VAL A 314 -3.98 3.42 -13.90
C VAL A 314 -3.10 4.18 -12.92
N ILE A 315 -2.87 3.62 -11.71
CA ILE A 315 -2.02 4.22 -10.68
C ILE A 315 -0.62 4.46 -11.22
N GLU A 316 0.01 3.43 -11.75
CA GLU A 316 1.38 3.51 -12.25
C GLU A 316 1.49 4.48 -13.44
N SER A 317 0.52 4.44 -14.38
CA SER A 317 0.49 5.39 -15.50
C SER A 317 0.38 6.84 -15.03
N MET A 318 -0.39 7.11 -13.97
CA MET A 318 -0.51 8.44 -13.36
C MET A 318 0.78 8.86 -12.68
N ILE A 319 1.42 7.98 -11.92
CA ILE A 319 2.69 8.26 -11.23
C ILE A 319 3.77 8.63 -12.25
N ARG A 320 3.92 7.84 -13.32
CA ARG A 320 4.88 8.13 -14.39
C ARG A 320 4.61 9.45 -15.11
N ALA A 321 3.34 9.82 -15.26
CA ALA A 321 2.98 11.14 -15.79
C ALA A 321 3.40 12.27 -14.82
N VAL A 322 3.19 12.11 -13.51
CA VAL A 322 3.66 13.07 -12.48
C VAL A 322 5.19 13.17 -12.51
N GLU A 323 5.88 12.05 -12.59
CA GLU A 323 7.35 12.02 -12.69
C GLU A 323 7.84 12.77 -13.92
N ALA A 324 7.24 12.54 -15.09
CA ALA A 324 7.58 13.25 -16.32
C ALA A 324 7.31 14.76 -16.21
N ARG A 325 6.21 15.18 -15.54
CA ARG A 325 5.91 16.61 -15.31
C ARG A 325 6.90 17.29 -14.36
N THR A 326 7.43 16.55 -13.41
CA THR A 326 8.22 17.10 -12.31
C THR A 326 9.72 16.78 -12.41
N MET A 327 10.15 16.00 -13.40
CA MET A 327 11.56 15.69 -13.64
C MET A 327 12.37 16.92 -13.98
N SER A 328 13.64 16.94 -13.59
CA SER A 328 14.59 17.94 -14.07
C SER A 328 15.03 17.59 -15.48
N THR A 329 14.77 18.46 -16.44
CA THR A 329 15.20 18.31 -17.84
C THR A 329 16.60 18.85 -18.10
N GLY A 330 17.19 19.60 -17.13
CA GLY A 330 18.45 20.32 -17.30
C GLY A 330 18.33 21.57 -18.18
N ILE A 331 17.14 21.88 -18.68
CA ILE A 331 16.90 23.08 -19.48
C ILE A 331 16.59 24.26 -18.55
N THR A 332 17.38 25.32 -18.69
CA THR A 332 17.09 26.60 -18.02
C THR A 332 16.23 27.46 -18.94
N ILE A 333 14.97 27.64 -18.56
CA ILE A 333 14.02 28.46 -19.35
C ILE A 333 14.36 29.94 -19.15
N HIS A 334 14.68 30.65 -20.22
CA HIS A 334 14.90 32.08 -20.21
C HIS A 334 13.66 32.82 -19.71
N GLN A 335 13.82 33.61 -18.64
CA GLN A 335 12.74 34.43 -18.09
C GLN A 335 12.49 35.65 -18.99
N ILE A 336 11.22 36.03 -19.11
CA ILE A 336 10.84 37.26 -19.79
C ILE A 336 10.77 38.38 -18.73
N PRO A 337 11.75 39.33 -18.69
CA PRO A 337 11.72 40.37 -17.70
C PRO A 337 10.51 41.31 -17.88
N ALA A 338 9.89 41.74 -16.78
CA ALA A 338 8.69 42.57 -16.81
C ALA A 338 8.86 43.93 -17.54
N ASN A 339 10.11 44.45 -17.62
CA ASN A 339 10.42 45.75 -18.21
C ASN A 339 11.27 45.62 -19.49
N THR A 340 11.05 44.56 -20.29
CA THR A 340 11.77 44.33 -21.53
C THR A 340 11.39 45.40 -22.58
N GLU A 341 12.39 46.04 -23.20
CA GLU A 341 12.16 46.96 -24.31
C GLU A 341 11.57 46.22 -25.53
N ARG A 342 10.68 46.87 -26.28
CA ARG A 342 9.97 46.30 -27.40
C ARG A 342 10.90 45.69 -28.47
N VAL A 343 12.09 46.26 -28.64
CA VAL A 343 13.08 45.79 -29.63
C VAL A 343 13.67 44.43 -29.24
N ASP A 344 13.85 44.16 -27.96
CA ASP A 344 14.40 42.93 -27.43
C ASP A 344 13.35 41.85 -27.19
N LEU A 345 12.08 42.25 -27.11
CA LEU A 345 10.97 41.40 -26.72
C LEU A 345 10.83 40.17 -27.65
N GLU A 346 10.91 40.35 -28.98
CA GLU A 346 10.81 39.25 -29.94
C GLU A 346 11.96 38.25 -29.84
N ARG A 347 13.16 38.70 -29.54
CA ARG A 347 14.32 37.81 -29.36
C ARG A 347 14.14 37.00 -28.07
N ILE A 348 13.80 37.66 -26.96
CA ILE A 348 13.61 36.99 -25.67
C ILE A 348 12.45 36.00 -25.72
N TYR A 349 11.33 36.35 -26.38
CA TYR A 349 10.23 35.38 -26.59
C TYR A 349 10.65 34.18 -27.43
N ARG A 350 11.46 34.35 -28.46
CA ARG A 350 11.97 33.21 -29.25
C ARG A 350 12.86 32.31 -28.43
N GLU A 351 13.76 32.86 -27.62
CA GLU A 351 14.64 32.11 -26.73
C GLU A 351 13.82 31.37 -25.68
N HIS A 352 12.90 32.05 -25.00
CA HIS A 352 11.97 31.44 -24.05
C HIS A 352 11.19 30.27 -24.66
N ASN A 353 10.54 30.50 -25.81
CA ASN A 353 9.74 29.47 -26.47
C ASN A 353 10.60 28.27 -26.95
N ALA A 354 11.82 28.53 -27.41
CA ALA A 354 12.74 27.47 -27.81
C ALA A 354 13.14 26.60 -26.60
N ASP A 355 13.35 27.18 -25.43
CA ASP A 355 13.66 26.43 -24.24
C ASP A 355 12.46 25.65 -23.71
N VAL A 356 11.26 26.27 -23.72
CA VAL A 356 10.02 25.57 -23.38
C VAL A 356 9.77 24.39 -24.30
N GLN A 357 10.01 24.54 -25.61
CA GLN A 357 9.86 23.42 -26.56
C GLN A 357 10.85 22.28 -26.29
N LYS A 358 12.12 22.60 -25.95
CA LYS A 358 13.12 21.58 -25.58
C LYS A 358 12.73 20.85 -24.30
N ASP A 359 12.33 21.60 -23.26
CA ASP A 359 11.89 21.05 -21.98
C ASP A 359 10.69 20.11 -22.19
N THR A 360 9.67 20.56 -22.94
CA THR A 360 8.49 19.75 -23.27
C THR A 360 8.86 18.50 -24.05
N ALA A 361 9.74 18.58 -25.05
CA ALA A 361 10.14 17.43 -25.85
C ALA A 361 10.84 16.35 -25.00
N ILE A 362 11.68 16.73 -24.02
CA ILE A 362 12.32 15.78 -23.10
C ILE A 362 11.28 15.08 -22.22
N ARG A 363 10.29 15.82 -21.71
CA ARG A 363 9.19 15.27 -20.89
C ARG A 363 8.30 14.31 -21.71
N GLU A 364 7.92 14.70 -22.92
CA GLU A 364 7.14 13.87 -23.85
C GLU A 364 7.92 12.60 -24.26
N GLN A 365 9.24 12.70 -24.43
CA GLN A 365 10.07 11.51 -24.66
C GLN A 365 10.03 10.54 -23.47
N SER A 366 10.02 11.06 -22.23
CA SER A 366 9.88 10.24 -21.02
C SER A 366 8.52 9.54 -20.98
N VAL A 367 7.43 10.27 -21.29
CA VAL A 367 6.09 9.68 -21.38
C VAL A 367 6.01 8.62 -22.49
N GLY A 368 6.59 8.89 -23.67
CA GLY A 368 6.63 7.94 -24.77
C GLY A 368 7.38 6.65 -24.40
N ARG A 369 8.44 6.76 -23.60
CA ARG A 369 9.15 5.59 -23.05
C ARG A 369 8.22 4.80 -22.11
N SER A 370 7.56 5.46 -21.17
CA SER A 370 6.62 4.79 -20.26
C SER A 370 5.51 4.07 -21.03
N MET A 371 4.98 4.69 -22.09
CA MET A 371 4.00 4.04 -22.94
C MET A 371 4.57 2.81 -23.65
N SER A 372 5.78 2.88 -24.20
CA SER A 372 6.43 1.75 -24.87
C SER A 372 6.79 0.61 -23.90
N GLU A 373 6.95 0.89 -22.62
CA GLU A 373 7.08 -0.10 -21.55
C GLU A 373 5.75 -0.75 -21.18
N GLY A 374 4.60 -0.18 -21.61
CA GLY A 374 3.27 -0.73 -21.38
C GLY A 374 2.34 0.13 -20.53
N TYR A 375 2.81 1.24 -19.95
CA TYR A 375 1.99 2.16 -19.16
C TYR A 375 1.21 3.12 -20.08
N VAL A 376 0.33 2.54 -20.88
CA VAL A 376 -0.32 3.16 -22.05
C VAL A 376 -1.21 4.36 -21.73
N LEU A 377 -1.54 4.59 -20.46
CA LEU A 377 -2.36 5.73 -20.02
C LEU A 377 -1.53 6.94 -19.59
N SER A 378 -0.18 6.83 -19.59
CA SER A 378 0.71 7.90 -19.12
C SER A 378 0.56 9.19 -19.94
N GLN A 379 0.30 9.12 -21.26
CA GLN A 379 0.09 10.31 -22.08
C GLN A 379 -1.21 11.02 -21.69
N TYR A 380 -2.29 10.28 -21.48
CA TYR A 380 -3.55 10.88 -21.06
C TYR A 380 -3.38 11.66 -19.75
N PHE A 381 -2.79 11.03 -18.73
CA PHE A 381 -2.57 11.70 -17.45
C PHE A 381 -1.58 12.86 -17.55
N TYR A 382 -0.56 12.76 -18.40
CA TYR A 382 0.36 13.86 -18.66
C TYR A 382 -0.39 15.09 -19.20
N ASP A 383 -1.28 14.90 -20.19
CA ASP A 383 -2.09 15.97 -20.76
C ASP A 383 -3.05 16.58 -19.70
N GLN A 384 -3.65 15.75 -18.84
CA GLN A 384 -4.48 16.22 -17.73
C GLN A 384 -3.70 17.02 -16.69
N LEU A 385 -2.46 16.62 -16.40
CA LEU A 385 -1.60 17.32 -15.46
C LEU A 385 -1.16 18.68 -15.97
N VAL A 386 -0.98 18.87 -17.27
CA VAL A 386 -0.75 20.20 -17.87
C VAL A 386 -1.91 21.16 -17.54
N ALA A 387 -3.15 20.69 -17.68
CA ALA A 387 -4.32 21.49 -17.30
C ALA A 387 -4.39 21.71 -15.77
N PHE A 388 -4.12 20.67 -14.98
CA PHE A 388 -4.09 20.73 -13.51
C PHE A 388 -3.12 21.80 -12.97
N GLU A 389 -1.94 21.95 -13.56
CA GLU A 389 -0.93 22.93 -13.15
C GLU A 389 -1.49 24.37 -13.14
N HIS A 390 -2.44 24.67 -14.02
CA HIS A 390 -3.08 25.99 -14.13
C HIS A 390 -4.31 26.18 -13.23
N THR A 391 -4.70 25.16 -12.45
CA THR A 391 -5.81 25.26 -11.50
C THR A 391 -5.32 25.48 -10.07
N PRO A 392 -6.10 26.10 -9.18
CA PRO A 392 -5.72 26.23 -7.76
C PRO A 392 -6.10 25.00 -6.91
N VAL A 393 -6.80 24.01 -7.49
CA VAL A 393 -7.33 22.84 -6.77
C VAL A 393 -6.28 21.76 -6.54
N SER A 394 -6.43 20.98 -5.47
CA SER A 394 -5.54 19.86 -5.15
C SER A 394 -5.72 18.68 -6.12
N LEU A 395 -4.73 17.77 -6.16
CA LEU A 395 -4.87 16.53 -6.92
C LEU A 395 -6.02 15.68 -6.37
N GLN A 396 -6.21 15.64 -5.07
CA GLN A 396 -7.31 14.93 -4.43
C GLN A 396 -8.69 15.34 -4.97
N GLU A 397 -8.88 16.63 -5.25
CA GLU A 397 -10.12 17.16 -5.83
C GLU A 397 -10.20 16.93 -7.35
N SER A 398 -9.07 17.09 -8.06
CA SER A 398 -9.03 17.04 -9.54
C SER A 398 -9.03 15.62 -10.11
N ILE A 399 -8.47 14.63 -9.38
CA ILE A 399 -8.26 13.27 -9.88
C ILE A 399 -9.58 12.57 -10.26
N GLY A 400 -10.68 12.94 -9.60
CA GLY A 400 -12.01 12.45 -9.94
C GLY A 400 -12.38 12.83 -11.38
N GLU A 401 -12.22 14.10 -11.76
CA GLU A 401 -12.50 14.58 -13.11
C GLU A 401 -11.59 13.90 -14.15
N MET A 402 -10.31 13.70 -13.83
CA MET A 402 -9.38 13.00 -14.70
C MET A 402 -9.80 11.55 -14.96
N VAL A 403 -10.29 10.85 -13.94
CA VAL A 403 -10.76 9.47 -14.08
C VAL A 403 -12.11 9.41 -14.81
N TYR A 404 -13.11 10.20 -14.41
CA TYR A 404 -14.44 10.17 -15.00
C TYR A 404 -14.46 10.78 -16.42
N GLY A 405 -13.64 11.79 -16.68
CA GLY A 405 -13.56 12.49 -17.97
C GLY A 405 -12.81 11.73 -19.06
N MET A 406 -12.12 10.61 -18.77
CA MET A 406 -11.33 9.89 -19.77
C MET A 406 -12.19 9.39 -20.94
N PRO A 407 -11.87 9.76 -22.19
CA PRO A 407 -12.53 9.22 -23.38
C PRO A 407 -11.96 7.83 -23.72
N VAL A 408 -12.46 6.79 -23.05
CA VAL A 408 -11.89 5.42 -23.06
C VAL A 408 -11.67 4.89 -24.48
N ASP A 409 -12.61 5.07 -25.38
CA ASP A 409 -12.48 4.57 -26.77
C ASP A 409 -11.35 5.26 -27.54
N GLN A 410 -11.18 6.56 -27.36
CA GLN A 410 -10.10 7.32 -27.98
C GLN A 410 -8.73 6.89 -27.43
N GLU A 411 -8.61 6.79 -26.10
CA GLU A 411 -7.37 6.37 -25.46
C GLU A 411 -7.06 4.90 -25.76
N LEU A 412 -8.07 4.04 -25.88
CA LEU A 412 -7.89 2.65 -26.29
C LEU A 412 -7.37 2.55 -27.74
N HIS A 413 -7.82 3.45 -28.63
CA HIS A 413 -7.30 3.52 -29.99
C HIS A 413 -5.81 3.93 -29.96
N ARG A 414 -5.47 4.99 -29.23
CA ARG A 414 -4.08 5.44 -29.03
C ARG A 414 -3.18 4.32 -28.47
N ALA A 415 -3.65 3.60 -27.46
CA ALA A 415 -2.91 2.53 -26.81
C ALA A 415 -2.60 1.35 -27.77
N ARG A 416 -3.48 1.05 -28.73
CA ARG A 416 -3.27 -0.02 -29.73
C ARG A 416 -2.18 0.31 -30.76
N GLU A 417 -1.85 1.58 -30.94
CA GLU A 417 -0.79 2.02 -31.84
C GLU A 417 0.60 2.01 -31.20
N VAL A 418 0.68 1.74 -29.89
CA VAL A 418 1.94 1.69 -29.15
C VAL A 418 2.70 0.40 -29.50
N HIS A 419 3.98 0.56 -29.83
CA HIS A 419 4.90 -0.55 -30.00
C HIS A 419 5.67 -0.76 -28.69
N PHE A 420 5.50 -1.92 -28.09
CA PHE A 420 6.17 -2.26 -26.84
C PHE A 420 7.64 -2.63 -27.08
N VAL A 421 8.49 -2.27 -26.11
CA VAL A 421 9.88 -2.70 -26.06
C VAL A 421 9.96 -4.17 -25.63
N GLU A 422 11.10 -4.84 -25.88
CA GLU A 422 11.30 -6.23 -25.48
C GLU A 422 11.46 -6.38 -23.96
N GLU A 423 12.15 -5.43 -23.32
CA GLU A 423 12.38 -5.39 -21.90
C GLU A 423 11.90 -4.04 -21.33
N GLY A 424 11.07 -4.08 -20.30
CA GLY A 424 10.62 -2.89 -19.57
C GLY A 424 11.48 -2.59 -18.35
N SER A 425 11.29 -1.41 -17.78
CA SER A 425 11.86 -1.07 -16.47
C SER A 425 11.15 -1.90 -15.39
N GLN A 426 11.92 -2.48 -14.47
CA GLN A 426 11.33 -3.14 -13.30
C GLN A 426 10.76 -2.10 -12.34
N ASP A 427 9.59 -2.39 -11.80
CA ASP A 427 9.03 -1.58 -10.73
C ASP A 427 9.82 -1.79 -9.43
N VAL A 428 10.11 -0.68 -8.77
CA VAL A 428 10.81 -0.68 -7.48
C VAL A 428 9.88 -1.13 -6.36
N LEU A 429 8.58 -0.74 -6.45
CA LEU A 429 7.59 -1.03 -5.43
C LEU A 429 7.03 -2.44 -5.57
N ARG A 430 7.38 -3.31 -4.64
CA ARG A 430 6.83 -4.66 -4.57
C ARG A 430 5.62 -4.68 -3.64
N ARG A 431 4.55 -5.30 -4.13
CA ARG A 431 3.33 -5.51 -3.36
C ARG A 431 3.32 -6.94 -2.87
N THR A 432 3.20 -7.11 -1.58
CA THR A 432 2.85 -8.41 -1.03
C THR A 432 1.40 -8.69 -1.40
N PRO A 433 1.09 -9.81 -2.07
CA PRO A 433 -0.29 -10.18 -2.32
C PRO A 433 -0.99 -10.31 -0.96
N ILE A 434 -1.90 -9.38 -0.67
CA ILE A 434 -2.73 -9.49 0.53
C ILE A 434 -3.62 -10.71 0.28
N GLN A 435 -3.41 -11.78 1.05
CA GLN A 435 -4.35 -12.88 1.03
C GLN A 435 -5.67 -12.37 1.62
N PRO A 436 -6.76 -12.37 0.84
CA PRO A 436 -8.03 -11.89 1.34
C PRO A 436 -8.46 -12.73 2.54
N ARG A 437 -8.89 -12.07 3.62
CA ARG A 437 -9.33 -12.69 4.88
C ARG A 437 -10.68 -12.12 5.29
N GLY A 438 -11.36 -12.81 6.18
CA GLY A 438 -12.62 -12.35 6.71
C GLY A 438 -13.61 -11.99 5.60
N LEU A 439 -14.16 -10.78 5.61
CA LEU A 439 -15.14 -10.34 4.61
C LEU A 439 -14.57 -10.15 3.20
N ASP A 440 -13.29 -9.85 3.04
CA ASP A 440 -12.64 -9.77 1.71
C ASP A 440 -12.58 -11.16 1.06
N LEU A 441 -12.27 -12.20 1.86
CA LEU A 441 -12.32 -13.57 1.41
C LEU A 441 -13.76 -14.03 1.13
N ALA A 442 -14.72 -13.56 1.93
CA ALA A 442 -16.14 -13.86 1.72
C ALA A 442 -16.62 -13.27 0.37
N GLU A 443 -16.29 -12.04 0.05
CA GLU A 443 -16.61 -11.42 -1.25
C GLU A 443 -15.93 -12.11 -2.42
N LEU A 444 -14.67 -12.49 -2.27
CA LEU A 444 -13.94 -13.26 -3.29
C LEU A 444 -14.62 -14.62 -3.56
N ASN A 445 -15.02 -15.33 -2.50
CA ASN A 445 -15.73 -16.60 -2.67
C ASN A 445 -17.10 -16.40 -3.30
N LEU A 446 -17.81 -15.34 -2.90
CA LEU A 446 -19.09 -14.97 -3.50
C LEU A 446 -18.94 -14.69 -5.00
N SER A 447 -17.89 -13.98 -5.41
CA SER A 447 -17.61 -13.69 -6.82
C SER A 447 -17.26 -14.94 -7.63
N LYS A 448 -16.70 -15.97 -6.98
CA LYS A 448 -16.40 -17.28 -7.57
C LYS A 448 -17.60 -18.23 -7.59
N GLY A 449 -18.75 -17.82 -7.04
CA GLY A 449 -19.95 -18.64 -6.96
C GLY A 449 -20.02 -19.53 -5.71
N ASP A 450 -19.05 -19.48 -4.81
CA ASP A 450 -19.06 -20.24 -3.55
C ASP A 450 -19.83 -19.45 -2.46
N ALA A 451 -21.15 -19.46 -2.59
CA ALA A 451 -22.04 -18.83 -1.63
C ALA A 451 -21.93 -19.44 -0.22
N LYS A 452 -21.65 -20.75 -0.12
CA LYS A 452 -21.56 -21.45 1.16
C LYS A 452 -20.39 -20.95 2.00
N THR A 453 -19.20 -20.87 1.43
CA THR A 453 -18.02 -20.35 2.12
C THR A 453 -18.19 -18.87 2.45
N ALA A 454 -18.75 -18.06 1.53
CA ALA A 454 -19.04 -16.66 1.79
C ALA A 454 -20.00 -16.44 2.97
N THR A 455 -21.06 -17.27 3.06
CA THR A 455 -21.99 -17.26 4.20
C THR A 455 -21.28 -17.56 5.52
N GLY A 456 -20.50 -18.66 5.59
CA GLY A 456 -19.82 -19.06 6.82
C GLY A 456 -18.82 -18.02 7.33
N LEU A 457 -18.07 -17.38 6.43
CA LEU A 457 -17.14 -16.29 6.79
C LEU A 457 -17.87 -15.04 7.31
N SER A 458 -18.99 -14.67 6.68
CA SER A 458 -19.78 -13.50 7.08
C SER A 458 -20.50 -13.72 8.41
N GLU A 459 -21.05 -14.91 8.65
CA GLU A 459 -21.64 -15.29 9.93
C GLU A 459 -20.62 -15.29 11.07
N THR A 460 -19.39 -15.78 10.78
CA THR A 460 -18.30 -15.76 11.74
C THR A 460 -17.93 -14.33 12.09
N ALA A 461 -17.80 -13.45 11.09
CA ALA A 461 -17.47 -12.03 11.30
C ALA A 461 -18.54 -11.32 12.15
N LEU A 462 -19.83 -11.61 11.93
CA LEU A 462 -20.93 -11.07 12.75
C LEU A 462 -20.90 -11.59 14.18
N LYS A 463 -20.65 -12.89 14.36
CA LYS A 463 -20.61 -13.53 15.68
C LYS A 463 -19.45 -13.05 16.54
N GLU A 464 -18.30 -12.85 15.92
CA GLU A 464 -17.06 -12.44 16.59
C GLU A 464 -16.91 -10.91 16.69
N HIS A 465 -17.80 -10.14 16.06
CA HIS A 465 -17.72 -8.68 15.97
C HIS A 465 -16.38 -8.18 15.42
N THR A 466 -15.81 -8.92 14.47
CA THR A 466 -14.47 -8.66 13.92
C THR A 466 -14.47 -7.74 12.71
N ALA A 467 -15.63 -7.43 12.12
CA ALA A 467 -15.73 -6.62 10.91
C ALA A 467 -17.03 -5.80 10.86
N ASP A 468 -17.17 -4.93 9.83
CA ASP A 468 -18.36 -4.12 9.58
C ASP A 468 -19.63 -5.01 9.43
N PRO A 469 -20.60 -4.89 10.34
CA PRO A 469 -21.81 -5.71 10.31
C PRO A 469 -22.70 -5.40 9.10
N ALA A 470 -22.68 -4.19 8.56
CA ALA A 470 -23.44 -3.85 7.36
C ALA A 470 -22.90 -4.59 6.14
N ARG A 471 -21.58 -4.60 5.97
CA ARG A 471 -20.90 -5.34 4.89
C ARG A 471 -21.11 -6.85 5.02
N ALA A 472 -21.03 -7.39 6.22
CA ALA A 472 -21.28 -8.81 6.45
C ALA A 472 -22.72 -9.21 6.07
N ASN A 473 -23.72 -8.43 6.45
CA ASN A 473 -25.12 -8.66 6.07
C ASN A 473 -25.34 -8.50 4.55
N PHE A 474 -24.67 -7.55 3.90
CA PHE A 474 -24.75 -7.40 2.45
C PHE A 474 -24.21 -8.62 1.69
N ILE A 475 -23.11 -9.22 2.16
CA ILE A 475 -22.55 -10.45 1.59
C ILE A 475 -23.51 -11.62 1.83
N LEU A 476 -24.05 -11.76 3.04
CA LEU A 476 -25.06 -12.79 3.40
C LEU A 476 -26.29 -12.69 2.49
N ALA A 477 -26.82 -11.49 2.30
CA ALA A 477 -27.98 -11.26 1.45
C ALA A 477 -27.72 -11.72 0.00
N ARG A 478 -26.57 -11.39 -0.56
CA ARG A 478 -26.19 -11.82 -1.91
C ARG A 478 -25.96 -13.33 -2.00
N ALA A 479 -25.33 -13.92 -0.98
CA ALA A 479 -25.15 -15.38 -0.92
C ALA A 479 -26.50 -16.11 -0.84
N SER A 480 -27.45 -15.60 -0.06
CA SER A 480 -28.81 -16.13 0.04
C SER A 480 -29.57 -16.03 -1.29
N LEU A 481 -29.42 -14.95 -2.04
CA LEU A 481 -29.97 -14.86 -3.41
C LEU A 481 -29.39 -15.95 -4.33
N MET A 482 -28.07 -16.20 -4.25
CA MET A 482 -27.42 -17.23 -5.08
C MET A 482 -27.89 -18.65 -4.76
N THR A 483 -28.28 -18.89 -3.50
CA THR A 483 -28.82 -20.20 -3.05
C THR A 483 -30.34 -20.29 -3.14
N GLY A 484 -31.02 -19.23 -3.54
CA GLY A 484 -32.47 -19.18 -3.71
C GLY A 484 -33.24 -18.94 -2.41
N ASN A 485 -32.57 -18.58 -1.31
CA ASN A 485 -33.19 -18.28 -0.01
C ASN A 485 -33.64 -16.82 0.02
N ILE A 486 -34.80 -16.54 -0.55
CA ILE A 486 -35.30 -15.16 -0.75
C ILE A 486 -35.61 -14.47 0.57
N ASP A 487 -36.24 -15.16 1.53
CA ASP A 487 -36.60 -14.62 2.83
C ASP A 487 -35.37 -14.17 3.65
N ASP A 488 -34.33 -15.01 3.65
CA ASP A 488 -33.05 -14.69 4.30
C ASP A 488 -32.36 -13.52 3.61
N ALA A 489 -32.40 -13.48 2.27
CA ALA A 489 -31.84 -12.37 1.51
C ALA A 489 -32.55 -11.04 1.81
N GLU A 490 -33.89 -11.04 1.84
CA GLU A 490 -34.67 -9.86 2.18
C GLU A 490 -34.33 -9.33 3.57
N SER A 491 -34.30 -10.23 4.57
CA SER A 491 -33.95 -9.91 5.94
C SER A 491 -32.56 -9.27 6.05
N ALA A 492 -31.55 -9.87 5.41
CA ALA A 492 -30.18 -9.41 5.45
C ALA A 492 -29.99 -8.08 4.69
N PHE A 493 -30.68 -7.83 3.57
CA PHE A 493 -30.67 -6.52 2.92
C PHE A 493 -31.32 -5.44 3.77
N LYS A 494 -32.44 -5.72 4.43
CA LYS A 494 -33.07 -4.77 5.38
C LYS A 494 -32.12 -4.42 6.54
N GLU A 495 -31.41 -5.41 7.06
CA GLU A 495 -30.42 -5.17 8.11
C GLU A 495 -29.23 -4.36 7.58
N THR A 496 -28.78 -4.60 6.34
CA THR A 496 -27.77 -3.77 5.68
C THR A 496 -28.22 -2.32 5.57
N VAL A 497 -29.44 -2.06 5.11
CA VAL A 497 -30.00 -0.70 5.02
C VAL A 497 -30.04 -0.02 6.39
N ARG A 498 -30.34 -0.77 7.45
CA ARG A 498 -30.38 -0.24 8.82
C ARG A 498 -29.00 0.13 9.36
N LEU A 499 -27.97 -0.61 9.01
CA LEU A 499 -26.63 -0.51 9.61
C LEU A 499 -25.64 0.31 8.78
N SER A 500 -25.80 0.31 7.45
CA SER A 500 -24.82 0.91 6.54
C SER A 500 -24.88 2.42 6.52
N SER A 501 -23.72 3.04 6.43
CA SER A 501 -23.55 4.45 6.03
C SER A 501 -22.93 4.59 4.64
N ASP A 502 -22.56 3.49 3.99
CA ASP A 502 -21.98 3.48 2.64
C ASP A 502 -23.10 3.71 1.61
N PRO A 503 -23.05 4.82 0.84
CA PRO A 503 -24.09 5.13 -0.13
C PRO A 503 -24.26 4.05 -1.21
N ARG A 504 -23.18 3.42 -1.66
CA ARG A 504 -23.24 2.39 -2.71
C ARG A 504 -23.92 1.11 -2.21
N MET A 505 -23.54 0.68 -1.01
CA MET A 505 -24.13 -0.49 -0.37
C MET A 505 -25.63 -0.27 -0.08
N LEU A 506 -26.00 0.94 0.37
CA LEU A 506 -27.40 1.33 0.56
C LEU A 506 -28.18 1.30 -0.75
N ALA A 507 -27.65 1.91 -1.82
CA ALA A 507 -28.32 1.95 -3.12
C ALA A 507 -28.55 0.54 -3.68
N TRP A 508 -27.54 -0.33 -3.65
CA TRP A 508 -27.68 -1.71 -4.10
C TRP A 508 -28.64 -2.52 -3.22
N SER A 509 -28.62 -2.33 -1.90
CA SER A 509 -29.54 -3.02 -1.01
C SER A 509 -31.00 -2.68 -1.34
N HIS A 510 -31.32 -1.41 -1.55
CA HIS A 510 -32.65 -0.98 -1.99
C HIS A 510 -33.02 -1.55 -3.37
N ILE A 511 -32.07 -1.61 -4.31
CA ILE A 511 -32.31 -2.20 -5.65
C ILE A 511 -32.64 -3.69 -5.53
N TYR A 512 -31.91 -4.44 -4.69
CA TYR A 512 -32.18 -5.87 -4.49
C TYR A 512 -33.50 -6.10 -3.77
N LEU A 513 -33.83 -5.30 -2.76
CA LEU A 513 -35.15 -5.34 -2.10
C LEU A 513 -36.27 -5.08 -3.11
N GLY A 514 -36.13 -4.08 -3.96
CA GLY A 514 -37.09 -3.83 -5.03
C GLY A 514 -37.26 -4.98 -6.00
N ARG A 515 -36.17 -5.68 -6.35
CA ARG A 515 -36.21 -6.87 -7.21
C ARG A 515 -36.90 -8.06 -6.52
N ILE A 516 -36.66 -8.27 -5.23
CA ILE A 516 -37.33 -9.31 -4.44
C ILE A 516 -38.84 -9.04 -4.41
N LEU A 517 -39.23 -7.83 -4.09
CA LEU A 517 -40.64 -7.42 -4.04
C LEU A 517 -41.36 -7.53 -5.40
N ASP A 518 -40.65 -7.25 -6.52
CA ASP A 518 -41.19 -7.47 -7.87
C ASP A 518 -41.45 -8.97 -8.13
N VAL A 519 -40.54 -9.85 -7.67
CA VAL A 519 -40.71 -11.31 -7.81
C VAL A 519 -41.87 -11.83 -6.97
N GLU A 520 -42.17 -11.15 -5.86
CA GLU A 520 -43.31 -11.44 -4.97
C GLU A 520 -44.62 -10.77 -5.40
N ASP A 521 -44.68 -10.17 -6.59
CA ASP A 521 -45.82 -9.41 -7.11
C ASP A 521 -46.24 -8.19 -6.21
N LYS A 522 -45.32 -7.66 -5.41
CA LYS A 522 -45.51 -6.48 -4.55
C LYS A 522 -45.00 -5.21 -5.24
N ARG A 523 -45.55 -4.89 -6.39
CA ARG A 523 -45.03 -3.83 -7.28
C ARG A 523 -44.95 -2.45 -6.63
N ASP A 524 -45.97 -2.05 -5.86
CA ASP A 524 -46.01 -0.74 -5.26
C ASP A 524 -44.88 -0.56 -4.22
N ASP A 525 -44.60 -1.58 -3.43
CA ASP A 525 -43.50 -1.59 -2.48
C ASP A 525 -42.15 -1.63 -3.20
N ALA A 526 -42.02 -2.41 -4.28
CA ALA A 526 -40.82 -2.44 -5.13
C ALA A 526 -40.46 -1.04 -5.68
N MET A 527 -41.46 -0.29 -6.14
CA MET A 527 -41.24 1.07 -6.62
C MET A 527 -40.78 2.04 -5.52
N LEU A 528 -41.18 1.82 -4.25
CA LEU A 528 -40.65 2.60 -3.13
C LEU A 528 -39.18 2.34 -2.90
N GLU A 529 -38.78 1.09 -2.96
CA GLU A 529 -37.37 0.69 -2.80
C GLU A 529 -36.49 1.25 -3.95
N TYR A 530 -36.91 1.16 -5.21
CA TYR A 530 -36.17 1.76 -6.32
C TYR A 530 -36.05 3.28 -6.21
N LYS A 531 -37.07 3.97 -5.73
CA LYS A 531 -37.01 5.42 -5.44
C LYS A 531 -36.03 5.71 -4.31
N ALA A 532 -36.04 4.89 -3.24
CA ALA A 532 -35.09 5.02 -2.15
C ALA A 532 -33.65 4.89 -2.65
N ALA A 533 -33.36 3.92 -3.52
CA ALA A 533 -32.04 3.78 -4.15
C ALA A 533 -31.59 5.05 -4.87
N LEU A 534 -32.48 5.72 -5.61
CA LEU A 534 -32.17 6.96 -6.30
C LEU A 534 -31.93 8.15 -5.35
N THR A 535 -32.52 8.13 -4.16
CA THR A 535 -32.34 9.21 -3.18
C THR A 535 -31.00 9.13 -2.44
N VAL A 536 -30.39 7.95 -2.39
CA VAL A 536 -29.10 7.71 -1.75
C VAL A 536 -27.96 8.49 -2.40
N ARG A 537 -28.01 8.72 -3.72
CA ARG A 537 -27.01 9.48 -4.48
C ARG A 537 -25.57 8.99 -4.29
N ASP A 538 -25.35 7.70 -4.56
CA ASP A 538 -24.00 7.11 -4.51
C ASP A 538 -23.05 7.62 -5.63
N GLY A 539 -23.57 8.42 -6.56
CA GLY A 539 -22.81 9.02 -7.67
C GLY A 539 -22.48 8.04 -8.80
N GLN A 540 -22.90 6.78 -8.72
CA GLN A 540 -22.53 5.75 -9.69
C GLN A 540 -23.65 5.56 -10.76
N PRO A 541 -23.26 5.46 -12.06
CA PRO A 541 -24.25 5.31 -13.14
C PRO A 541 -24.96 3.94 -13.12
N ASP A 542 -24.32 2.88 -12.62
CA ASP A 542 -24.86 1.53 -12.60
C ASP A 542 -26.03 1.37 -11.60
N THR A 543 -25.93 1.92 -10.41
CA THR A 543 -27.02 1.95 -9.42
C THR A 543 -28.18 2.77 -9.92
N LYS A 544 -27.89 3.96 -10.49
CA LYS A 544 -28.91 4.81 -11.09
C LYS A 544 -29.67 4.09 -12.20
N GLN A 545 -28.94 3.48 -13.16
CA GLN A 545 -29.56 2.75 -14.28
C GLN A 545 -30.38 1.55 -13.79
N ALA A 546 -29.86 0.79 -12.80
CA ALA A 546 -30.57 -0.35 -12.24
C ALA A 546 -31.88 0.05 -11.55
N ALA A 547 -31.86 1.13 -10.76
CA ALA A 547 -33.05 1.66 -10.10
C ALA A 547 -34.06 2.24 -11.11
N GLU A 548 -33.62 3.04 -12.09
CA GLU A 548 -34.48 3.56 -13.15
C GLU A 548 -35.11 2.45 -14.00
N LYS A 549 -34.34 1.38 -14.30
CA LYS A 549 -34.85 0.20 -15.00
C LYS A 549 -35.93 -0.50 -14.18
N GLY A 550 -35.71 -0.67 -12.86
CA GLY A 550 -36.68 -1.24 -11.95
C GLY A 550 -37.96 -0.42 -11.84
N LEU A 551 -37.88 0.92 -11.86
CA LEU A 551 -39.05 1.79 -11.87
C LEU A 551 -39.87 1.66 -13.16
N LYS A 552 -39.22 1.47 -14.30
CA LYS A 552 -39.89 1.35 -15.62
C LYS A 552 -40.54 -0.01 -15.81
N ASN A 553 -39.85 -1.08 -15.44
CA ASN A 553 -40.29 -2.45 -15.69
C ASN A 553 -40.08 -3.28 -14.41
N PRO A 554 -41.07 -4.11 -14.02
CA PRO A 554 -40.89 -5.06 -12.93
C PRO A 554 -39.70 -6.00 -13.22
N PHE A 555 -38.93 -6.32 -12.20
CA PHE A 555 -37.87 -7.30 -12.33
C PHE A 555 -38.49 -8.71 -12.46
N ALA A 556 -38.06 -9.45 -13.47
CA ALA A 556 -38.44 -10.86 -13.65
C ALA A 556 -37.19 -11.73 -13.68
N LEU A 557 -37.27 -12.89 -13.03
CA LEU A 557 -36.20 -13.87 -13.11
C LEU A 557 -36.01 -14.32 -14.57
N PRO A 558 -34.77 -14.49 -15.07
CA PRO A 558 -34.54 -15.02 -16.40
C PRO A 558 -35.19 -16.39 -16.50
N LYS A 559 -36.04 -16.59 -17.52
CA LYS A 559 -36.61 -17.92 -17.79
C LYS A 559 -35.44 -18.86 -18.08
N ARG A 560 -35.33 -19.93 -17.29
CA ARG A 560 -34.45 -21.06 -17.60
C ARG A 560 -34.99 -21.62 -18.92
N GLU A 561 -34.26 -21.46 -20.01
CA GLU A 561 -34.51 -22.26 -21.20
C GLU A 561 -34.22 -23.71 -20.80
N VAL A 562 -35.27 -24.45 -20.56
CA VAL A 562 -35.21 -25.91 -20.52
C VAL A 562 -34.97 -26.30 -21.97
N THR A 563 -33.73 -26.58 -22.33
CA THR A 563 -33.42 -27.38 -23.52
C THR A 563 -34.09 -28.74 -23.25
N GLU A 564 -35.24 -28.94 -23.88
CA GLU A 564 -35.79 -30.27 -24.01
C GLU A 564 -34.71 -31.11 -24.70
N ASP A 565 -34.08 -32.01 -23.93
CA ASP A 565 -33.26 -33.08 -24.48
C ASP A 565 -34.15 -33.82 -25.50
N GLN A 566 -33.90 -33.58 -26.78
CA GLN A 566 -34.41 -34.45 -27.82
C GLN A 566 -33.78 -35.84 -27.56
N ASP A 567 -34.63 -36.76 -27.11
CA ASP A 567 -34.33 -38.19 -27.07
C ASP A 567 -33.91 -38.66 -28.46
N ASP A 568 -32.63 -38.65 -28.76
CA ASP A 568 -32.07 -39.36 -29.90
C ASP A 568 -32.15 -40.86 -29.60
N PRO A 569 -32.75 -41.66 -30.50
CA PRO A 569 -32.84 -43.11 -30.33
C PRO A 569 -31.44 -43.74 -30.38
N PRO A 570 -31.16 -44.79 -29.62
CA PRO A 570 -29.83 -45.36 -29.45
C PRO A 570 -29.25 -45.83 -30.78
N SER A 571 -28.13 -45.24 -31.20
CA SER A 571 -27.31 -45.63 -32.33
C SER A 571 -26.80 -47.06 -32.15
N LYS A 572 -27.27 -47.98 -33.03
CA LYS A 572 -26.76 -49.35 -33.17
C LYS A 572 -25.46 -49.33 -33.99
N ASN A 573 -24.33 -49.04 -33.39
CA ASN A 573 -23.02 -49.40 -33.95
C ASN A 573 -22.02 -49.63 -32.83
N PRO A 574 -21.35 -50.79 -32.79
CA PRO A 574 -20.31 -51.07 -31.80
C PRO A 574 -19.01 -50.30 -32.13
N PRO A 575 -18.19 -49.97 -31.14
CA PRO A 575 -16.96 -49.26 -31.36
C PRO A 575 -15.89 -50.12 -32.05
N PRO A 576 -15.03 -49.56 -32.91
CA PRO A 576 -13.94 -50.31 -33.54
C PRO A 576 -12.85 -50.65 -32.52
N ALA A 577 -12.32 -51.86 -32.67
CA ALA A 577 -11.32 -52.47 -31.84
C ALA A 577 -9.99 -51.70 -31.83
N ASN A 578 -9.44 -51.61 -30.65
CA ASN A 578 -8.12 -51.14 -30.26
C ASN A 578 -7.02 -51.91 -31.02
N THR A 579 -6.13 -51.22 -31.76
CA THR A 579 -4.87 -51.78 -32.23
C THR A 579 -3.72 -51.08 -31.51
N GLN A 580 -3.00 -51.91 -30.77
CA GLN A 580 -1.78 -51.60 -30.05
C GLN A 580 -0.60 -51.38 -31.00
N HIS A 581 0.26 -50.43 -30.64
CA HIS A 581 1.73 -50.28 -30.72
C HIS A 581 2.57 -51.19 -31.65
N PRO A 582 3.87 -50.89 -31.95
CA PRO A 582 4.88 -50.19 -31.13
C PRO A 582 5.90 -49.33 -31.93
N GLN A 583 6.54 -48.43 -31.28
CA GLN A 583 7.98 -48.08 -31.05
C GLN A 583 8.14 -46.59 -30.86
#